data_0f3d47a13758d283bc44cf515d45f789
#
_entry.id   0f3d47a13758d283bc44cf515d45f789
#
_cell.length_a   1.000
_cell.length_b   1.000
_cell.length_c   1.000
_cell.angle_alpha   90.00
_cell.angle_beta   90.00
_cell.angle_gamma   90.00
#
_symmetry.space_group_name_H-M   'P 1'
#
loop_
_entity.id
_entity.type
_entity.pdbx_description
1 polymer ?
#
loop_
_entity_poly.entity_id
_entity_poly.type
_entity_poly.pdbx_seq_one_letter_code
_entity_poly.pdbx_strand_id
1 'polypeptide(L)'
;VRITPIAPQPGDTLRISGKLLNSSDSVLTKISARLGISASPLEKRAQIAEQSELELNPEAEPIDYFLDKTKVSISDAIQPGDGANFEVSIPVNDLPLGRDGVYALMVEVLGADGSGNVRRQGGFRTFMPWMGPDSNPIDLVWLWPLIDYPAQEANKILLNDEVPRSLAPGGRLDSLLTVGADNADKVSWVADPQLLQVSQDMARGYQVRNGQSLSVGDLSAESGQWISRLTDALLASQDLDSVKSGKNDHLPLWVTPYADIDAGAVTGAGMGTNVVRSTTMASGVASNVLGQTVSGTLYWAPSGRLNKETGDLLASSGVRTVILRASALPPSQPNTLSTGLGVLGTTYDGMNAVLVDP
;
A
#
# COMPACT_ATOMS: atom_id res chain seq x y z
N VAL A 1 21.21 4.20 -6.96
CA VAL A 1 21.01 3.66 -8.33
C VAL A 1 19.64 4.11 -8.83
N ARG A 2 19.54 4.45 -10.10
CA ARG A 2 18.31 4.85 -10.79
C ARG A 2 18.11 3.99 -12.03
N ILE A 3 16.88 3.58 -12.29
CA ILE A 3 16.48 2.81 -13.47
C ILE A 3 15.46 3.62 -14.27
N THR A 4 15.61 3.66 -15.58
CA THR A 4 14.71 4.39 -16.47
C THR A 4 14.59 3.68 -17.82
N PRO A 5 13.38 3.38 -18.30
CA PRO A 5 12.12 3.46 -17.58
C PRO A 5 12.00 2.38 -16.51
N ILE A 6 11.13 2.57 -15.50
CA ILE A 6 10.89 1.57 -14.44
C ILE A 6 10.16 0.35 -15.01
N ALA A 7 9.23 0.57 -15.92
CA ALA A 7 8.49 -0.46 -16.64
C ALA A 7 8.71 -0.25 -18.15
N PRO A 8 9.77 -0.84 -18.71
CA PRO A 8 10.11 -0.66 -20.11
C PRO A 8 9.10 -1.32 -21.05
N GLN A 9 8.95 -0.73 -22.21
CA GLN A 9 8.12 -1.23 -23.31
C GLN A 9 9.00 -1.72 -24.47
N PRO A 10 8.46 -2.53 -25.39
CA PRO A 10 9.17 -2.88 -26.61
C PRO A 10 9.66 -1.64 -27.36
N GLY A 11 10.95 -1.61 -27.72
CA GLY A 11 11.57 -0.46 -28.38
C GLY A 11 12.23 0.57 -27.48
N ASP A 12 12.00 0.52 -26.17
CA ASP A 12 12.68 1.38 -25.21
C ASP A 12 14.17 1.04 -25.08
N THR A 13 14.91 1.96 -24.47
CA THR A 13 16.29 1.72 -24.00
C THR A 13 16.29 1.76 -22.48
N LEU A 14 16.59 0.63 -21.86
CA LEU A 14 16.78 0.52 -20.43
C LEU A 14 18.11 1.18 -20.06
N ARG A 15 18.08 2.12 -19.10
CA ARG A 15 19.26 2.81 -18.55
C ARG A 15 19.31 2.60 -17.05
N ILE A 16 20.46 2.20 -16.55
CA ILE A 16 20.72 2.04 -15.14
C ILE A 16 21.94 2.88 -14.80
N SER A 17 21.74 3.89 -13.96
CA SER A 17 22.79 4.82 -13.57
C SER A 17 22.92 4.92 -12.06
N GLY A 18 24.10 5.26 -11.58
CA GLY A 18 24.35 5.39 -10.16
C GLY A 18 25.75 5.88 -9.85
N LYS A 19 26.07 5.87 -8.56
CA LYS A 19 27.40 6.19 -8.05
C LYS A 19 28.01 4.95 -7.41
N LEU A 20 29.22 4.63 -7.79
CA LEU A 20 30.10 3.66 -7.15
C LEU A 20 30.97 4.38 -6.11
N LEU A 21 31.15 3.76 -4.95
CA LEU A 21 32.07 4.21 -3.90
C LEU A 21 33.06 3.08 -3.61
N ASN A 22 34.36 3.40 -3.59
CA ASN A 22 35.38 2.46 -3.13
C ASN A 22 35.44 2.51 -1.59
N SER A 23 34.81 1.55 -0.93
CA SER A 23 34.81 1.41 0.52
C SER A 23 35.92 0.51 1.06
N SER A 24 36.83 0.01 0.17
CA SER A 24 37.99 -0.78 0.57
C SER A 24 39.17 0.11 0.95
N ASP A 25 40.16 -0.47 1.60
CA ASP A 25 41.41 0.21 2.00
C ASP A 25 42.45 0.26 0.88
N SER A 26 42.14 -0.22 -0.32
CA SER A 26 43.08 -0.31 -1.45
C SER A 26 42.54 0.36 -2.69
N VAL A 27 43.46 0.80 -3.57
CA VAL A 27 43.11 1.38 -4.84
C VAL A 27 42.53 0.27 -5.75
N LEU A 28 41.34 0.53 -6.29
CA LEU A 28 40.75 -0.30 -7.31
C LEU A 28 41.11 0.24 -8.68
N THR A 29 41.51 -0.66 -9.60
CA THR A 29 41.90 -0.29 -10.97
C THR A 29 41.07 -1.04 -12.01
N LYS A 30 41.07 -0.56 -13.27
CA LYS A 30 40.33 -1.19 -14.38
C LYS A 30 38.85 -1.42 -14.08
N ILE A 31 38.20 -0.38 -13.50
CA ILE A 31 36.85 -0.48 -13.04
C ILE A 31 35.88 -0.41 -14.21
N SER A 32 34.97 -1.40 -14.28
CA SER A 32 33.91 -1.49 -15.29
C SER A 32 32.61 -1.98 -14.66
N ALA A 33 31.49 -1.66 -15.30
CA ALA A 33 30.20 -2.24 -14.95
C ALA A 33 29.61 -2.99 -16.15
N ARG A 34 28.78 -4.00 -15.85
CA ARG A 34 27.95 -4.69 -16.83
C ARG A 34 26.60 -5.09 -16.22
N LEU A 35 25.62 -5.31 -17.09
CA LEU A 35 24.29 -5.75 -16.69
C LEU A 35 24.19 -7.27 -16.72
N GLY A 36 23.55 -7.82 -15.70
CA GLY A 36 23.08 -9.20 -15.65
C GLY A 36 21.57 -9.26 -15.56
N ILE A 37 20.99 -10.35 -16.01
CA ILE A 37 19.55 -10.60 -16.02
C ILE A 37 19.24 -12.08 -15.76
N SER A 38 18.10 -12.36 -15.11
CA SER A 38 17.60 -13.73 -14.93
C SER A 38 17.15 -14.36 -16.25
N ALA A 39 17.30 -15.68 -16.37
CA ALA A 39 16.90 -16.47 -17.53
C ALA A 39 15.39 -16.47 -17.76
N SER A 40 14.65 -16.38 -16.67
CA SER A 40 13.17 -16.44 -16.65
C SER A 40 12.62 -15.40 -15.68
N PRO A 41 11.38 -14.97 -15.87
CA PRO A 41 10.73 -14.12 -14.90
C PRO A 41 10.48 -14.89 -13.60
N LEU A 42 10.44 -14.16 -12.50
CA LEU A 42 10.03 -14.66 -11.19
C LEU A 42 8.52 -14.85 -11.18
N GLU A 43 8.08 -16.05 -10.83
CA GLU A 43 6.65 -16.43 -10.89
C GLU A 43 5.92 -16.20 -9.58
N LYS A 44 6.67 -16.03 -8.48
CA LYS A 44 6.10 -15.91 -7.13
C LYS A 44 6.75 -14.76 -6.36
N ARG A 45 5.97 -14.07 -5.53
CA ARG A 45 6.49 -13.04 -4.62
C ARG A 45 7.59 -13.54 -3.69
N ALA A 46 7.47 -14.78 -3.20
CA ALA A 46 8.52 -15.38 -2.38
C ALA A 46 9.88 -15.39 -3.08
N GLN A 47 9.91 -15.59 -4.40
CA GLN A 47 11.15 -15.53 -5.19
C GLN A 47 11.72 -14.10 -5.26
N ILE A 48 10.84 -13.07 -5.32
CA ILE A 48 11.28 -11.67 -5.28
C ILE A 48 11.91 -11.36 -3.91
N ALA A 49 11.26 -11.77 -2.82
CA ALA A 49 11.79 -11.61 -1.48
C ALA A 49 13.13 -12.35 -1.31
N GLU A 50 13.19 -13.62 -1.70
CA GLU A 50 14.41 -14.42 -1.67
C GLU A 50 15.54 -13.75 -2.47
N GLN A 51 15.27 -13.31 -3.70
CA GLN A 51 16.26 -12.63 -4.53
C GLN A 51 16.70 -11.28 -3.96
N SER A 52 15.85 -10.57 -3.23
CA SER A 52 16.20 -9.29 -2.59
C SER A 52 17.08 -9.48 -1.35
N GLU A 53 16.98 -10.62 -0.66
CA GLU A 53 17.74 -10.93 0.57
C GLU A 53 19.08 -11.61 0.28
N LEU A 54 19.30 -12.10 -0.95
CA LEU A 54 20.56 -12.75 -1.33
C LEU A 54 21.73 -11.78 -1.18
N GLU A 55 22.68 -12.13 -0.34
CA GLU A 55 23.95 -11.41 -0.23
C GLU A 55 24.73 -11.48 -1.56
N LEU A 56 25.39 -10.39 -1.92
CA LEU A 56 26.26 -10.32 -3.09
C LEU A 56 27.60 -10.98 -2.78
N ASN A 57 27.63 -12.31 -2.75
CA ASN A 57 28.86 -13.07 -2.57
C ASN A 57 29.74 -12.88 -3.80
N PRO A 58 31.03 -12.44 -3.66
CA PRO A 58 31.96 -12.29 -4.79
C PRO A 58 32.22 -13.57 -5.56
N GLU A 59 32.06 -14.73 -4.93
CA GLU A 59 32.38 -16.04 -5.51
C GLU A 59 31.18 -16.78 -6.09
N ALA A 60 29.95 -16.37 -5.75
CA ALA A 60 28.72 -16.97 -6.27
C ALA A 60 28.30 -16.31 -7.60
N GLU A 61 27.74 -17.09 -8.52
CA GLU A 61 27.07 -16.56 -9.68
C GLU A 61 25.67 -16.04 -9.25
N PRO A 62 25.50 -14.72 -9.12
CA PRO A 62 24.30 -14.16 -8.48
C PRO A 62 23.14 -13.99 -9.45
N ILE A 63 23.33 -14.27 -10.74
CA ILE A 63 22.34 -14.10 -11.81
C ILE A 63 22.69 -14.99 -13.00
N ASP A 64 21.68 -15.39 -13.78
CA ASP A 64 21.85 -16.41 -14.82
C ASP A 64 22.71 -15.95 -16.00
N TYR A 65 22.54 -14.71 -16.44
CA TYR A 65 23.26 -14.18 -17.60
C TYR A 65 23.88 -12.82 -17.32
N PHE A 66 25.17 -12.67 -17.71
CA PHE A 66 25.79 -11.35 -17.87
C PHE A 66 25.84 -10.96 -19.34
N LEU A 67 25.42 -9.74 -19.60
CA LEU A 67 25.35 -9.18 -20.96
C LEU A 67 26.63 -8.39 -21.26
N ASP A 68 27.67 -9.05 -21.78
CA ASP A 68 28.97 -8.42 -22.01
C ASP A 68 28.91 -7.21 -22.97
N LYS A 69 27.92 -7.16 -23.87
CA LYS A 69 27.68 -5.99 -24.73
C LYS A 69 27.28 -4.73 -23.96
N THR A 70 26.88 -4.86 -22.68
CA THR A 70 26.56 -3.74 -21.79
C THR A 70 27.75 -3.26 -20.98
N LYS A 71 28.91 -3.91 -21.11
CA LYS A 71 30.10 -3.58 -20.34
C LYS A 71 30.59 -2.18 -20.67
N VAL A 72 30.68 -1.33 -19.67
CA VAL A 72 31.18 0.05 -19.75
C VAL A 72 32.39 0.22 -18.85
N SER A 73 33.43 0.92 -19.31
CA SER A 73 34.53 1.36 -18.44
C SER A 73 34.04 2.54 -17.60
N ILE A 74 34.34 2.51 -16.30
CA ILE A 74 33.95 3.58 -15.36
C ILE A 74 35.16 4.46 -15.07
N SER A 75 36.29 3.86 -14.69
CA SER A 75 37.51 4.57 -14.32
C SER A 75 38.70 3.64 -14.40
N ASP A 76 39.89 4.22 -14.71
CA ASP A 76 41.15 3.49 -14.65
C ASP A 76 41.59 3.21 -13.21
N ALA A 77 41.25 4.10 -12.27
CA ALA A 77 41.54 3.93 -10.85
C ALA A 77 40.53 4.72 -9.97
N ILE A 78 40.18 4.16 -8.80
CA ILE A 78 39.40 4.82 -7.74
C ILE A 78 40.11 4.60 -6.41
N GLN A 79 40.47 5.71 -5.73
CA GLN A 79 41.14 5.68 -4.43
C GLN A 79 40.16 5.22 -3.32
N PRO A 80 40.67 4.72 -2.18
CA PRO A 80 39.85 4.50 -1.00
C PRO A 80 39.06 5.75 -0.61
N GLY A 81 37.76 5.61 -0.39
CA GLY A 81 36.82 6.69 -0.06
C GLY A 81 36.33 7.52 -1.25
N ASP A 82 36.95 7.39 -2.42
CA ASP A 82 36.50 8.08 -3.64
C ASP A 82 35.39 7.28 -4.36
N GLY A 83 34.71 7.95 -5.30
CA GLY A 83 33.68 7.34 -6.09
C GLY A 83 33.60 7.85 -7.52
N ALA A 84 32.92 7.09 -8.37
CA ALA A 84 32.67 7.43 -9.77
C ALA A 84 31.20 7.17 -10.14
N ASN A 85 30.68 7.94 -11.08
CA ASN A 85 29.37 7.70 -11.66
C ASN A 85 29.47 6.65 -12.76
N PHE A 86 28.39 5.88 -12.93
CA PHE A 86 28.27 4.93 -14.02
C PHE A 86 26.90 5.03 -14.68
N GLU A 87 26.83 4.66 -15.93
CA GLU A 87 25.59 4.41 -16.66
C GLU A 87 25.80 3.19 -17.57
N VAL A 88 24.89 2.22 -17.43
CA VAL A 88 24.78 1.06 -18.31
C VAL A 88 23.46 1.17 -19.06
N SER A 89 23.49 0.97 -20.38
CA SER A 89 22.29 1.05 -21.20
C SER A 89 22.19 -0.12 -22.19
N ILE A 90 20.96 -0.52 -22.52
CA ILE A 90 20.69 -1.57 -23.49
C ILE A 90 19.31 -1.35 -24.11
N PRO A 91 19.14 -1.51 -25.43
CA PRO A 91 17.83 -1.63 -26.05
C PRO A 91 17.08 -2.82 -25.44
N VAL A 92 15.81 -2.60 -25.06
CA VAL A 92 14.98 -3.64 -24.42
C VAL A 92 14.81 -4.86 -25.32
N ASN A 93 14.72 -4.64 -26.62
CA ASN A 93 14.64 -5.72 -27.63
C ASN A 93 15.88 -6.63 -27.65
N ASP A 94 16.98 -6.19 -27.06
CA ASP A 94 18.23 -6.94 -26.96
C ASP A 94 18.35 -7.76 -25.67
N LEU A 95 17.38 -7.61 -24.75
CA LEU A 95 17.30 -8.42 -23.53
C LEU A 95 16.70 -9.78 -23.86
N PRO A 96 17.11 -10.86 -23.17
CA PRO A 96 16.59 -12.21 -23.38
C PRO A 96 15.21 -12.38 -22.69
N LEU A 97 14.24 -11.53 -23.05
CA LEU A 97 12.90 -11.53 -22.48
C LEU A 97 12.00 -12.47 -23.26
N GLY A 98 11.41 -13.46 -22.59
CA GLY A 98 10.54 -14.46 -23.23
C GLY A 98 9.08 -14.34 -22.85
N ARG A 99 8.78 -14.19 -21.57
CA ARG A 99 7.41 -14.15 -21.01
C ARG A 99 7.22 -12.90 -20.20
N ASP A 100 5.95 -12.51 -20.02
CA ASP A 100 5.57 -11.47 -19.06
C ASP A 100 5.95 -11.88 -17.65
N GLY A 101 6.32 -10.90 -16.84
CA GLY A 101 6.65 -11.09 -15.43
C GLY A 101 7.74 -10.17 -14.93
N VAL A 102 8.28 -10.49 -13.77
CA VAL A 102 9.33 -9.71 -13.12
C VAL A 102 10.67 -10.38 -13.31
N TYR A 103 11.59 -9.73 -13.99
CA TYR A 103 12.96 -10.22 -14.17
C TYR A 103 13.88 -9.64 -13.10
N ALA A 104 14.74 -10.48 -12.51
CA ALA A 104 15.81 -9.99 -11.68
C ALA A 104 16.90 -9.35 -12.56
N LEU A 105 17.37 -8.17 -12.17
CA LEU A 105 18.49 -7.47 -12.78
C LEU A 105 19.63 -7.31 -11.79
N MET A 106 20.85 -7.28 -12.29
CA MET A 106 22.04 -6.99 -11.51
C MET A 106 23.00 -6.09 -12.29
N VAL A 107 23.44 -5.01 -11.69
CA VAL A 107 24.62 -4.30 -12.15
C VAL A 107 25.82 -4.87 -11.39
N GLU A 108 26.72 -5.52 -12.09
CA GLU A 108 27.97 -6.03 -11.54
C GLU A 108 29.08 -5.01 -11.79
N VAL A 109 29.85 -4.73 -10.76
CA VAL A 109 31.07 -3.91 -10.85
C VAL A 109 32.30 -4.81 -10.77
N LEU A 110 33.10 -4.76 -11.80
CA LEU A 110 34.38 -5.46 -11.93
C LEU A 110 35.52 -4.48 -11.69
N GLY A 111 36.59 -4.93 -11.07
CA GLY A 111 37.80 -4.15 -10.87
C GLY A 111 38.95 -5.03 -10.45
N ALA A 112 40.17 -4.55 -10.68
CA ALA A 112 41.38 -5.19 -10.21
C ALA A 112 41.80 -4.58 -8.87
N ASP A 113 42.11 -5.44 -7.92
CA ASP A 113 42.72 -5.07 -6.64
C ASP A 113 44.26 -4.98 -6.78
N GLY A 114 44.95 -4.81 -5.66
CA GLY A 114 46.43 -4.72 -5.62
C GLY A 114 47.16 -5.94 -6.19
N SER A 115 46.51 -7.08 -6.41
CA SER A 115 47.05 -8.26 -7.07
C SER A 115 46.97 -8.21 -8.61
N GLY A 116 46.23 -7.24 -9.16
CA GLY A 116 46.01 -7.04 -10.57
C GLY A 116 44.98 -7.96 -11.23
N ASN A 117 44.38 -8.87 -10.46
CA ASN A 117 43.31 -9.75 -10.93
C ASN A 117 41.96 -9.01 -10.94
N VAL A 118 41.31 -9.04 -12.11
CA VAL A 118 39.96 -8.45 -12.24
C VAL A 118 38.94 -9.44 -11.69
N ARG A 119 38.19 -8.97 -10.70
CA ARG A 119 37.11 -9.74 -10.07
C ARG A 119 35.93 -8.83 -9.73
N ARG A 120 34.82 -9.42 -9.29
CA ARG A 120 33.68 -8.65 -8.78
C ARG A 120 34.10 -7.91 -7.53
N GLN A 121 33.92 -6.59 -7.54
CA GLN A 121 34.17 -5.71 -6.41
C GLN A 121 32.87 -5.33 -5.71
N GLY A 122 31.73 -5.42 -6.40
CA GLY A 122 30.43 -5.12 -5.87
C GLY A 122 29.33 -5.27 -6.91
N GLY A 123 28.13 -4.98 -6.52
CA GLY A 123 26.99 -5.01 -7.40
C GLY A 123 25.75 -4.40 -6.78
N PHE A 124 24.74 -4.22 -7.59
CA PHE A 124 23.42 -3.77 -7.18
C PHE A 124 22.39 -4.66 -7.85
N ARG A 125 21.48 -5.21 -7.04
CA ARG A 125 20.41 -6.06 -7.51
C ARG A 125 19.09 -5.31 -7.48
N THR A 126 18.23 -5.58 -8.45
CA THR A 126 16.93 -4.96 -8.59
C THR A 126 16.01 -5.82 -9.46
N PHE A 127 14.82 -5.30 -9.74
CA PHE A 127 13.81 -6.01 -10.53
C PHE A 127 13.28 -5.12 -11.64
N MET A 128 12.92 -5.73 -12.76
CA MET A 128 12.32 -5.08 -13.90
C MET A 128 11.01 -5.79 -14.25
N PRO A 129 9.85 -5.13 -14.10
CA PRO A 129 8.63 -5.66 -14.66
C PRO A 129 8.71 -5.60 -16.19
N TRP A 130 8.35 -6.70 -16.82
CA TRP A 130 8.22 -6.79 -18.27
C TRP A 130 6.82 -7.25 -18.62
N MET A 131 6.14 -6.51 -19.48
CA MET A 131 4.86 -6.88 -20.04
C MET A 131 4.94 -6.72 -21.55
N GLY A 132 4.67 -7.82 -22.26
CA GLY A 132 4.60 -7.81 -23.70
C GLY A 132 3.40 -7.04 -24.23
N PRO A 133 3.33 -6.80 -25.54
CA PRO A 133 2.26 -6.00 -26.14
C PRO A 133 0.87 -6.62 -25.98
N ASP A 134 0.79 -7.91 -25.73
CA ASP A 134 -0.47 -8.68 -25.59
C ASP A 134 -0.87 -8.92 -24.13
N SER A 135 -0.18 -8.29 -23.16
CA SER A 135 -0.50 -8.44 -21.75
C SER A 135 -1.85 -7.82 -21.40
N ASN A 136 -2.66 -8.54 -20.63
CA ASN A 136 -3.93 -8.02 -20.15
C ASN A 136 -3.71 -7.06 -18.98
N PRO A 137 -4.33 -5.87 -18.98
CA PRO A 137 -4.31 -4.99 -17.83
C PRO A 137 -5.04 -5.64 -16.65
N ILE A 138 -4.61 -5.31 -15.43
CA ILE A 138 -5.31 -5.67 -14.21
C ILE A 138 -6.00 -4.44 -13.63
N ASP A 139 -7.18 -4.64 -13.10
CA ASP A 139 -7.88 -3.60 -12.34
C ASP A 139 -7.25 -3.49 -10.96
N LEU A 140 -6.92 -2.26 -10.55
CA LEU A 140 -6.36 -1.95 -9.24
C LEU A 140 -7.35 -1.11 -8.45
N VAL A 141 -7.73 -1.58 -7.27
CA VAL A 141 -8.58 -0.85 -6.34
C VAL A 141 -7.75 -0.37 -5.16
N TRP A 142 -7.73 0.94 -4.93
CA TRP A 142 -7.09 1.55 -3.77
C TRP A 142 -8.12 1.80 -2.68
N LEU A 143 -8.07 1.01 -1.60
CA LEU A 143 -8.84 1.29 -0.40
C LEU A 143 -8.13 2.39 0.39
N TRP A 144 -8.85 3.48 0.70
CA TRP A 144 -8.29 4.67 1.33
C TRP A 144 -8.91 4.89 2.73
N PRO A 145 -8.27 4.39 3.80
CA PRO A 145 -8.85 4.41 5.13
C PRO A 145 -8.61 5.76 5.84
N LEU A 146 -9.68 6.36 6.33
CA LEU A 146 -9.69 7.47 7.27
C LEU A 146 -10.10 6.92 8.64
N ILE A 147 -9.14 6.43 9.39
CA ILE A 147 -9.30 5.74 10.66
C ILE A 147 -8.28 6.28 11.65
N ASP A 148 -8.69 6.42 12.91
CA ASP A 148 -7.79 6.78 14.02
C ASP A 148 -8.22 6.04 15.29
N TYR A 149 -7.36 6.05 16.30
CA TYR A 149 -7.72 5.46 17.60
C TYR A 149 -8.84 6.24 18.27
N PRO A 150 -9.85 5.55 18.84
CA PRO A 150 -10.88 6.21 19.60
C PRO A 150 -10.26 6.87 20.84
N ALA A 151 -10.35 8.20 20.90
CA ALA A 151 -9.72 9.01 21.92
C ALA A 151 -10.75 9.89 22.68
N GLN A 152 -12.02 9.44 22.76
CA GLN A 152 -13.10 10.22 23.36
C GLN A 152 -13.78 9.43 24.48
N GLU A 153 -14.02 10.11 25.61
CA GLU A 153 -14.86 9.62 26.69
C GLU A 153 -16.36 9.76 26.35
N ALA A 154 -17.20 9.04 27.07
CA ALA A 154 -18.66 9.06 26.87
C ALA A 154 -19.30 10.47 26.95
N ASN A 155 -18.69 11.40 27.67
CA ASN A 155 -19.09 12.80 27.83
C ASN A 155 -18.49 13.76 26.80
N LYS A 156 -17.95 13.24 25.70
CA LYS A 156 -17.33 14.00 24.59
C LYS A 156 -16.02 14.75 24.94
N ILE A 157 -15.36 14.35 26.02
CA ILE A 157 -14.03 14.85 26.37
C ILE A 157 -13.00 14.00 25.64
N LEU A 158 -12.07 14.64 24.95
CA LEU A 158 -10.94 13.94 24.33
C LEU A 158 -9.90 13.56 25.40
N LEU A 159 -9.36 12.34 25.27
CA LEU A 159 -8.34 11.81 26.19
C LEU A 159 -6.98 12.48 26.00
N ASN A 160 -6.71 13.02 24.80
CA ASN A 160 -5.47 13.68 24.43
C ASN A 160 -5.67 14.56 23.17
N ASP A 161 -4.60 15.21 22.70
CA ASP A 161 -4.59 16.09 21.53
C ASP A 161 -4.24 15.36 20.22
N GLU A 162 -4.19 14.03 20.18
CA GLU A 162 -3.72 13.30 18.99
C GLU A 162 -4.67 13.45 17.81
N VAL A 163 -5.97 13.22 18.01
CA VAL A 163 -6.98 13.41 16.97
C VAL A 163 -7.05 14.86 16.50
N PRO A 164 -7.13 15.89 17.38
CA PRO A 164 -7.06 17.29 16.97
C PRO A 164 -5.86 17.61 16.07
N ARG A 165 -4.67 17.20 16.49
CA ARG A 165 -3.44 17.43 15.69
C ARG A 165 -3.43 16.66 14.38
N SER A 166 -4.02 15.47 14.35
CA SER A 166 -4.12 14.65 13.15
C SER A 166 -5.04 15.29 12.08
N LEU A 167 -6.08 16.00 12.51
CA LEU A 167 -7.02 16.72 11.65
C LEU A 167 -6.52 18.10 11.21
N ALA A 168 -5.61 18.71 11.98
CA ALA A 168 -5.07 20.03 11.69
C ALA A 168 -4.23 20.03 10.41
N PRO A 169 -4.05 21.19 9.73
CA PRO A 169 -3.23 21.31 8.54
C PRO A 169 -1.84 20.70 8.71
N GLY A 170 -1.47 19.78 7.81
CA GLY A 170 -0.22 19.03 7.86
C GLY A 170 -0.23 17.82 8.82
N GLY A 171 -1.31 17.58 9.54
CA GLY A 171 -1.51 16.38 10.34
C GLY A 171 -1.73 15.12 9.48
N ARG A 172 -1.72 13.94 10.09
CA ARG A 172 -1.84 12.67 9.37
C ARG A 172 -3.17 12.55 8.62
N LEU A 173 -4.30 12.80 9.27
CA LEU A 173 -5.63 12.72 8.65
C LEU A 173 -5.86 13.83 7.63
N ASP A 174 -5.33 15.02 7.85
CA ASP A 174 -5.36 16.10 6.87
C ASP A 174 -4.55 15.75 5.61
N SER A 175 -3.37 15.18 5.77
CA SER A 175 -2.53 14.73 4.65
C SER A 175 -3.18 13.58 3.87
N LEU A 176 -3.76 12.60 4.58
CA LEU A 176 -4.50 11.50 3.94
C LEU A 176 -5.70 12.03 3.14
N LEU A 177 -6.47 12.95 3.73
CA LEU A 177 -7.61 13.56 3.02
C LEU A 177 -7.14 14.33 1.79
N THR A 178 -6.07 15.11 1.90
CA THR A 178 -5.53 15.87 0.77
C THR A 178 -5.13 14.97 -0.39
N VAL A 179 -4.31 13.94 -0.12
CA VAL A 179 -3.88 12.99 -1.17
C VAL A 179 -5.06 12.23 -1.76
N GLY A 180 -6.01 11.78 -0.92
CA GLY A 180 -7.21 11.09 -1.38
C GLY A 180 -8.10 11.98 -2.24
N ALA A 181 -8.28 13.26 -1.88
CA ALA A 181 -9.07 14.22 -2.65
C ALA A 181 -8.44 14.53 -4.01
N ASP A 182 -7.11 14.65 -4.09
CA ASP A 182 -6.37 14.83 -5.35
C ASP A 182 -6.49 13.60 -6.30
N ASN A 183 -6.92 12.45 -5.77
CA ASN A 183 -7.12 11.20 -6.50
C ASN A 183 -8.52 10.62 -6.28
N ALA A 184 -9.51 11.48 -6.12
CA ALA A 184 -10.87 11.10 -5.73
C ALA A 184 -11.55 10.10 -6.70
N ASP A 185 -11.18 10.12 -7.96
CA ASP A 185 -11.63 9.20 -9.01
C ASP A 185 -10.94 7.81 -9.00
N LYS A 186 -9.90 7.64 -8.17
CA LYS A 186 -9.06 6.43 -8.14
C LYS A 186 -9.09 5.68 -6.81
N VAL A 187 -9.65 6.29 -5.77
CA VAL A 187 -9.67 5.71 -4.43
C VAL A 187 -11.06 5.29 -4.02
N SER A 188 -11.16 4.21 -3.24
CA SER A 188 -12.37 3.78 -2.57
C SER A 188 -12.28 4.18 -1.11
N TRP A 189 -13.08 5.15 -0.71
CA TRP A 189 -13.04 5.72 0.63
C TRP A 189 -13.61 4.78 1.68
N VAL A 190 -12.89 4.66 2.80
CA VAL A 190 -13.32 3.92 3.99
C VAL A 190 -13.11 4.81 5.20
N ALA A 191 -14.09 4.95 6.08
CA ALA A 191 -13.94 5.75 7.30
C ALA A 191 -14.51 5.07 8.54
N ASP A 192 -13.92 5.37 9.70
CA ASP A 192 -14.53 5.07 10.98
C ASP A 192 -15.63 6.11 11.30
N PRO A 193 -16.89 5.69 11.50
CA PRO A 193 -17.96 6.58 11.90
C PRO A 193 -17.70 7.34 13.19
N GLN A 194 -16.96 6.76 14.15
CA GLN A 194 -16.56 7.46 15.36
C GLN A 194 -15.65 8.64 15.07
N LEU A 195 -14.67 8.48 14.20
CA LEU A 195 -13.81 9.58 13.78
C LEU A 195 -14.62 10.74 13.20
N LEU A 196 -15.60 10.44 12.34
CA LEU A 196 -16.50 11.45 11.76
C LEU A 196 -17.30 12.15 12.85
N GLN A 197 -17.85 11.40 13.79
CA GLN A 197 -18.62 11.95 14.91
C GLN A 197 -17.76 12.82 15.83
N VAL A 198 -16.56 12.35 16.19
CA VAL A 198 -15.61 13.12 17.01
C VAL A 198 -15.23 14.41 16.32
N SER A 199 -14.94 14.36 15.02
CA SER A 199 -14.61 15.55 14.23
C SER A 199 -15.77 16.55 14.21
N GLN A 200 -17.02 16.09 14.10
CA GLN A 200 -18.20 16.95 14.19
C GLN A 200 -18.41 17.54 15.57
N ASP A 201 -18.20 16.76 16.63
CA ASP A 201 -18.29 17.23 18.01
C ASP A 201 -17.21 18.29 18.28
N MET A 202 -15.99 18.08 17.81
CA MET A 202 -14.89 19.05 17.89
C MET A 202 -15.23 20.37 17.19
N ALA A 203 -15.82 20.30 16.00
CA ALA A 203 -16.23 21.49 15.25
C ALA A 203 -17.23 22.39 16.01
N ARG A 204 -17.98 21.80 16.95
CA ARG A 204 -18.94 22.50 17.83
C ARG A 204 -18.34 22.99 19.16
N GLY A 205 -17.05 22.73 19.38
CA GLY A 205 -16.34 22.99 20.62
C GLY A 205 -16.12 21.72 21.44
N TYR A 206 -14.92 21.56 21.99
CA TYR A 206 -14.52 20.36 22.73
C TYR A 206 -13.58 20.68 23.89
N GLN A 207 -13.42 19.69 24.75
CA GLN A 207 -12.48 19.72 25.86
C GLN A 207 -11.48 18.55 25.74
N VAL A 208 -10.28 18.77 26.23
CA VAL A 208 -9.20 17.77 26.25
C VAL A 208 -8.77 17.53 27.70
N ARG A 209 -8.56 16.27 28.03
CA ARG A 209 -8.05 15.87 29.35
C ARG A 209 -6.53 16.08 29.43
N ASN A 210 -6.12 16.86 30.40
CA ASN A 210 -4.70 17.08 30.75
C ASN A 210 -4.48 16.60 32.20
N GLY A 211 -4.16 15.31 32.34
CA GLY A 211 -4.10 14.68 33.66
C GLY A 211 -5.44 14.70 34.36
N GLN A 212 -5.57 15.43 35.47
CA GLN A 212 -6.84 15.58 36.18
C GLN A 212 -7.61 16.86 35.82
N SER A 213 -7.05 17.71 34.98
CA SER A 213 -7.68 18.96 34.52
C SER A 213 -8.27 18.81 33.10
N LEU A 214 -9.19 19.71 32.77
CA LEU A 214 -9.74 19.84 31.41
C LEU A 214 -9.29 21.18 30.82
N SER A 215 -8.87 21.17 29.58
CA SER A 215 -8.61 22.37 28.79
C SER A 215 -9.58 22.45 27.60
N VAL A 216 -9.92 23.67 27.21
CA VAL A 216 -10.73 23.90 26.00
C VAL A 216 -9.82 23.69 24.80
N GLY A 217 -10.32 22.96 23.81
CA GLY A 217 -9.62 22.76 22.54
C GLY A 217 -9.75 23.98 21.64
N ASP A 218 -8.73 24.22 20.82
CA ASP A 218 -8.58 25.40 19.95
C ASP A 218 -8.66 25.08 18.43
N LEU A 219 -8.83 23.80 18.06
CA LEU A 219 -8.86 23.32 16.66
C LEU A 219 -10.29 23.01 16.16
N SER A 220 -11.31 23.73 16.66
CA SER A 220 -12.69 23.49 16.24
C SER A 220 -12.95 23.90 14.78
N ALA A 221 -12.36 24.99 14.33
CA ALA A 221 -12.49 25.46 12.96
C ALA A 221 -11.85 24.49 11.95
N GLU A 222 -10.67 24.00 12.27
CA GLU A 222 -9.91 23.03 11.46
C GLU A 222 -10.67 21.71 11.32
N SER A 223 -11.28 21.25 12.42
CA SER A 223 -12.08 20.03 12.40
C SER A 223 -13.34 20.18 11.51
N GLY A 224 -14.00 21.33 11.57
CA GLY A 224 -15.13 21.64 10.69
C GLY A 224 -14.71 21.73 9.22
N GLN A 225 -13.58 22.36 8.94
CA GLN A 225 -13.02 22.42 7.58
C GLN A 225 -12.64 21.03 7.05
N TRP A 226 -12.08 20.16 7.89
CA TRP A 226 -11.75 18.81 7.51
C TRP A 226 -12.98 18.01 7.06
N ILE A 227 -14.09 18.07 7.83
CA ILE A 227 -15.36 17.41 7.45
C ILE A 227 -15.90 17.98 6.14
N SER A 228 -15.87 19.31 5.96
CA SER A 228 -16.33 19.94 4.73
C SER A 228 -15.53 19.46 3.53
N ARG A 229 -14.20 19.46 3.62
CA ARG A 229 -13.29 18.97 2.55
C ARG A 229 -13.51 17.49 2.25
N LEU A 230 -13.76 16.67 3.28
CA LEU A 230 -14.10 15.26 3.07
C LEU A 230 -15.41 15.12 2.28
N THR A 231 -16.44 15.88 2.66
CA THR A 231 -17.74 15.87 1.96
C THR A 231 -17.57 16.28 0.50
N ASP A 232 -16.80 17.34 0.22
CA ASP A 232 -16.51 17.81 -1.12
C ASP A 232 -15.76 16.75 -1.95
N ALA A 233 -14.78 16.08 -1.35
CA ALA A 233 -14.02 15.00 -2.01
C ALA A 233 -14.92 13.80 -2.33
N LEU A 234 -15.81 13.41 -1.42
CA LEU A 234 -16.78 12.35 -1.65
C LEU A 234 -17.77 12.69 -2.77
N LEU A 235 -18.24 13.93 -2.82
CA LEU A 235 -19.11 14.40 -3.90
C LEU A 235 -18.38 14.40 -5.26
N ALA A 236 -17.11 14.79 -5.27
CA ALA A 236 -16.27 14.73 -6.47
C ALA A 236 -16.01 13.29 -6.96
N SER A 237 -16.04 12.31 -6.05
CA SER A 237 -15.87 10.88 -6.36
C SER A 237 -17.17 10.21 -6.85
N GLN A 238 -18.32 10.89 -6.81
CA GLN A 238 -19.59 10.29 -7.26
C GLN A 238 -19.61 10.10 -8.77
N ASP A 239 -20.09 8.93 -9.20
CA ASP A 239 -20.43 8.72 -10.60
C ASP A 239 -21.69 9.51 -10.97
N LEU A 240 -21.46 10.65 -11.63
CA LEU A 240 -22.52 11.60 -12.01
C LEU A 240 -23.60 10.97 -12.93
N ASP A 241 -23.26 9.97 -13.72
CA ASP A 241 -24.23 9.30 -14.58
C ASP A 241 -25.13 8.35 -13.78
N SER A 242 -24.58 7.69 -12.78
CA SER A 242 -25.35 6.89 -11.82
C SER A 242 -26.27 7.75 -10.94
N VAL A 243 -25.79 8.91 -10.50
CA VAL A 243 -26.59 9.87 -9.72
C VAL A 243 -27.74 10.44 -10.58
N LYS A 244 -27.47 10.90 -11.79
CA LYS A 244 -28.49 11.44 -12.72
C LYS A 244 -29.55 10.41 -13.12
N SER A 245 -29.18 9.14 -13.20
CA SER A 245 -30.11 8.03 -13.51
C SER A 245 -30.91 7.54 -12.29
N GLY A 246 -30.67 8.09 -11.09
CA GLY A 246 -31.30 7.66 -9.84
C GLY A 246 -30.89 6.26 -9.38
N LYS A 247 -29.80 5.73 -9.92
CA LYS A 247 -29.30 4.41 -9.56
C LYS A 247 -28.46 4.39 -8.29
N ASN A 248 -27.80 5.50 -7.98
CA ASN A 248 -26.97 5.64 -6.79
C ASN A 248 -27.02 7.08 -6.27
N ASP A 249 -27.68 7.29 -5.14
CA ASP A 249 -27.79 8.56 -4.43
C ASP A 249 -26.93 8.62 -3.16
N HIS A 250 -26.08 7.60 -2.96
CA HIS A 250 -25.22 7.50 -1.79
C HIS A 250 -23.86 8.14 -2.04
N LEU A 251 -23.26 8.71 -0.99
CA LEU A 251 -21.83 9.05 -1.03
C LEU A 251 -20.98 7.79 -1.22
N PRO A 252 -19.93 7.83 -2.04
CA PRO A 252 -19.04 6.69 -2.28
C PRO A 252 -18.10 6.46 -1.08
N LEU A 253 -18.67 6.28 0.10
CA LEU A 253 -17.99 6.06 1.35
C LEU A 253 -18.46 4.75 1.98
N TRP A 254 -17.56 3.83 2.18
CA TRP A 254 -17.75 2.68 3.04
C TRP A 254 -17.37 3.06 4.47
N VAL A 255 -18.08 2.52 5.44
CA VAL A 255 -17.74 2.72 6.84
C VAL A 255 -17.41 1.41 7.54
N THR A 256 -16.46 1.46 8.48
CA THR A 256 -16.20 0.33 9.38
C THR A 256 -17.29 0.27 10.47
N PRO A 257 -17.40 -0.82 11.24
CA PRO A 257 -18.16 -0.79 12.49
C PRO A 257 -17.71 0.39 13.34
N TYR A 258 -18.64 1.02 14.04
CA TYR A 258 -18.36 2.19 14.90
C TYR A 258 -17.17 1.95 15.84
N ALA A 259 -16.24 2.86 15.88
CA ALA A 259 -14.96 2.79 16.60
C ALA A 259 -13.99 1.73 16.04
N ASP A 260 -14.16 1.33 14.80
CA ASP A 260 -13.30 0.36 14.08
C ASP A 260 -12.88 -0.83 14.95
N ILE A 261 -13.86 -1.40 15.65
CA ILE A 261 -13.61 -2.45 16.65
C ILE A 261 -12.99 -3.71 16.03
N ASP A 262 -12.07 -4.34 16.74
CA ASP A 262 -11.68 -5.72 16.46
C ASP A 262 -12.83 -6.68 16.84
N ALA A 263 -13.73 -6.93 15.88
CA ALA A 263 -14.87 -7.79 16.10
C ALA A 263 -14.47 -9.21 16.55
N GLY A 264 -13.31 -9.71 16.11
CA GLY A 264 -12.77 -11.01 16.52
C GLY A 264 -12.42 -11.04 18.01
N ALA A 265 -11.69 -10.03 18.48
CA ALA A 265 -11.32 -9.90 19.88
C ALA A 265 -12.56 -9.67 20.77
N VAL A 266 -13.47 -8.80 20.35
CA VAL A 266 -14.73 -8.50 21.08
C VAL A 266 -15.62 -9.74 21.19
N THR A 267 -15.77 -10.53 20.11
CA THR A 267 -16.49 -11.80 20.13
C THR A 267 -15.81 -12.81 21.05
N GLY A 268 -14.49 -12.97 20.94
CA GLY A 268 -13.71 -13.87 21.80
C GLY A 268 -13.79 -13.52 23.27
N ALA A 269 -14.06 -12.25 23.62
CA ALA A 269 -14.30 -11.79 24.98
C ALA A 269 -15.75 -12.00 25.47
N GLY A 270 -16.61 -12.64 24.67
CA GLY A 270 -18.02 -12.86 24.99
C GLY A 270 -18.93 -11.62 24.82
N MET A 271 -18.43 -10.58 24.17
CA MET A 271 -19.15 -9.30 23.99
C MET A 271 -19.76 -9.15 22.57
N GLY A 272 -20.27 -10.23 21.99
CA GLY A 272 -20.82 -10.25 20.62
C GLY A 272 -21.95 -9.24 20.38
N THR A 273 -22.74 -8.89 21.41
CA THR A 273 -23.77 -7.84 21.32
C THR A 273 -23.16 -6.46 20.98
N ASN A 274 -21.92 -6.19 21.40
CA ASN A 274 -21.24 -4.95 21.06
C ASN A 274 -20.82 -4.92 19.58
N VAL A 275 -20.48 -6.07 19.01
CA VAL A 275 -20.21 -6.19 17.55
C VAL A 275 -21.45 -5.81 16.77
N VAL A 276 -22.61 -6.40 17.12
CA VAL A 276 -23.89 -6.10 16.47
C VAL A 276 -24.23 -4.61 16.60
N ARG A 277 -24.13 -4.06 17.81
CA ARG A 277 -24.43 -2.63 18.08
C ARG A 277 -23.52 -1.71 17.25
N SER A 278 -22.22 -1.93 17.31
CA SER A 278 -21.21 -1.15 16.59
C SER A 278 -21.46 -1.16 15.07
N THR A 279 -21.81 -2.32 14.54
CA THR A 279 -22.08 -2.48 13.10
C THR A 279 -23.38 -1.79 12.68
N THR A 280 -24.47 -2.01 13.43
CA THR A 280 -25.79 -1.49 13.05
C THR A 280 -25.91 0.03 13.14
N MET A 281 -25.14 0.68 14.00
CA MET A 281 -25.16 2.14 14.12
C MET A 281 -24.23 2.85 13.12
N ALA A 282 -23.29 2.15 12.51
CA ALA A 282 -22.18 2.73 11.77
C ALA A 282 -22.60 3.67 10.63
N SER A 283 -23.35 3.17 9.65
CA SER A 283 -23.80 3.96 8.51
C SER A 283 -24.73 5.11 8.89
N GLY A 284 -25.59 4.90 9.89
CA GLY A 284 -26.48 5.96 10.41
C GLY A 284 -25.71 7.11 11.04
N VAL A 285 -24.67 6.83 11.83
CA VAL A 285 -23.80 7.87 12.41
C VAL A 285 -23.08 8.66 11.32
N ALA A 286 -22.45 7.96 10.36
CA ALA A 286 -21.75 8.62 9.26
C ALA A 286 -22.70 9.50 8.42
N SER A 287 -23.86 8.96 8.06
CA SER A 287 -24.88 9.70 7.29
C SER A 287 -25.38 10.96 8.01
N ASN A 288 -25.54 10.89 9.33
CA ASN A 288 -25.94 12.05 10.14
C ASN A 288 -24.86 13.13 10.17
N VAL A 289 -23.57 12.73 10.22
CA VAL A 289 -22.45 13.69 10.20
C VAL A 289 -22.33 14.37 8.84
N LEU A 290 -22.40 13.60 7.77
CA LEU A 290 -22.18 14.07 6.39
C LEU A 290 -23.45 14.67 5.75
N GLY A 291 -24.62 14.50 6.39
CA GLY A 291 -25.91 14.99 5.86
C GLY A 291 -26.44 14.21 4.64
N GLN A 292 -25.80 13.11 4.28
CA GLN A 292 -26.16 12.25 3.14
C GLN A 292 -25.92 10.78 3.48
N THR A 293 -26.64 9.88 2.80
CA THR A 293 -26.45 8.43 2.96
C THR A 293 -25.09 7.98 2.43
N VAL A 294 -24.49 6.99 3.10
CA VAL A 294 -23.22 6.37 2.71
C VAL A 294 -23.43 5.00 2.08
N SER A 295 -22.44 4.48 1.37
CA SER A 295 -22.52 3.22 0.60
C SER A 295 -22.87 2.00 1.45
N GLY A 296 -22.44 1.96 2.71
CA GLY A 296 -22.73 0.87 3.63
C GLY A 296 -21.59 0.54 4.58
N THR A 297 -21.78 -0.54 5.34
CA THR A 297 -20.79 -0.99 6.32
C THR A 297 -19.99 -2.18 5.77
N LEU A 298 -18.67 -2.09 5.81
CA LEU A 298 -17.75 -3.18 5.59
C LEU A 298 -16.98 -3.50 6.87
N TYR A 299 -16.44 -4.70 6.98
CA TYR A 299 -15.56 -5.05 8.07
C TYR A 299 -14.14 -5.32 7.57
N TRP A 300 -13.17 -4.57 8.08
CA TRP A 300 -11.76 -4.78 7.79
C TRP A 300 -11.12 -5.52 8.96
N ALA A 301 -10.85 -6.82 8.78
CA ALA A 301 -10.28 -7.65 9.83
C ALA A 301 -8.83 -7.24 10.15
N PRO A 302 -8.48 -6.80 11.38
CA PRO A 302 -7.12 -6.35 11.72
C PRO A 302 -6.06 -7.43 11.48
N SER A 303 -6.41 -8.70 11.76
CA SER A 303 -5.53 -9.85 11.48
C SER A 303 -5.55 -10.30 10.02
N GLY A 304 -6.41 -9.72 9.18
CA GLY A 304 -6.69 -10.20 7.83
C GLY A 304 -7.40 -11.55 7.78
N ARG A 305 -7.94 -12.04 8.90
CA ARG A 305 -8.64 -13.33 9.02
C ARG A 305 -9.98 -13.15 9.72
N LEU A 306 -10.93 -14.03 9.40
CA LEU A 306 -12.24 -14.04 10.00
C LEU A 306 -12.57 -15.46 10.49
N ASN A 307 -12.91 -15.61 11.75
CA ASN A 307 -13.45 -16.87 12.27
C ASN A 307 -14.97 -16.95 12.05
N LYS A 308 -15.50 -18.16 12.15
CA LYS A 308 -16.91 -18.43 11.86
C LYS A 308 -17.86 -17.62 12.75
N GLU A 309 -17.64 -17.62 14.04
CA GLU A 309 -18.52 -16.96 15.02
C GLU A 309 -18.61 -15.44 14.78
N THR A 310 -17.47 -14.78 14.58
CA THR A 310 -17.41 -13.36 14.24
C THR A 310 -18.08 -13.09 12.90
N GLY A 311 -17.87 -13.95 11.90
CA GLY A 311 -18.51 -13.82 10.59
C GLY A 311 -20.04 -13.93 10.67
N ASP A 312 -20.56 -14.87 11.46
CA ASP A 312 -22.01 -15.04 11.66
C ASP A 312 -22.61 -13.78 12.33
N LEU A 313 -21.94 -13.21 13.32
CA LEU A 313 -22.39 -11.95 13.97
C LEU A 313 -22.39 -10.77 13.00
N LEU A 314 -21.33 -10.60 12.22
CA LEU A 314 -21.22 -9.53 11.23
C LEU A 314 -22.28 -9.68 10.13
N ALA A 315 -22.48 -10.89 9.61
CA ALA A 315 -23.50 -11.19 8.61
C ALA A 315 -24.91 -10.89 9.13
N SER A 316 -25.21 -11.32 10.37
CA SER A 316 -26.53 -11.08 11.01
C SER A 316 -26.79 -9.60 11.27
N SER A 317 -25.73 -8.79 11.46
CA SER A 317 -25.82 -7.34 11.65
C SER A 317 -25.78 -6.53 10.34
N GLY A 318 -25.81 -7.21 9.19
CA GLY A 318 -25.95 -6.56 7.87
C GLY A 318 -24.66 -6.31 7.12
N VAL A 319 -23.49 -6.74 7.61
CA VAL A 319 -22.24 -6.65 6.84
C VAL A 319 -22.32 -7.61 5.65
N ARG A 320 -22.02 -7.09 4.47
CA ARG A 320 -21.99 -7.88 3.23
C ARG A 320 -20.61 -7.90 2.57
N THR A 321 -19.68 -7.11 3.07
CA THR A 321 -18.32 -7.00 2.54
C THR A 321 -17.31 -7.05 3.68
N VAL A 322 -16.32 -7.93 3.54
CA VAL A 322 -15.19 -8.02 4.48
C VAL A 322 -13.87 -7.90 3.71
N ILE A 323 -12.89 -7.29 4.35
CA ILE A 323 -11.54 -7.16 3.82
C ILE A 323 -10.64 -8.14 4.55
N LEU A 324 -10.04 -9.06 3.80
CA LEU A 324 -9.21 -10.14 4.33
C LEU A 324 -7.87 -10.19 3.60
N ARG A 325 -6.89 -10.87 4.18
CA ARG A 325 -5.66 -11.21 3.47
C ARG A 325 -5.93 -12.25 2.40
N ALA A 326 -5.26 -12.17 1.26
CA ALA A 326 -5.35 -13.18 0.21
C ALA A 326 -5.05 -14.60 0.72
N SER A 327 -4.14 -14.74 1.68
CA SER A 327 -3.82 -16.02 2.32
C SER A 327 -4.93 -16.60 3.20
N ALA A 328 -5.95 -15.80 3.56
CA ALA A 328 -7.10 -16.28 4.35
C ALA A 328 -8.11 -17.07 3.50
N LEU A 329 -8.14 -16.83 2.19
CA LEU A 329 -8.96 -17.54 1.22
C LEU A 329 -8.05 -18.01 0.06
N PRO A 330 -7.28 -19.09 0.26
CA PRO A 330 -6.44 -19.60 -0.81
C PRO A 330 -7.31 -20.07 -1.98
N PRO A 331 -6.82 -19.93 -3.23
CA PRO A 331 -7.55 -20.38 -4.40
C PRO A 331 -7.88 -21.88 -4.30
N SER A 332 -9.04 -22.26 -4.79
CA SER A 332 -9.52 -23.65 -4.75
C SER A 332 -8.66 -24.60 -5.60
N GLN A 333 -7.86 -24.07 -6.52
CA GLN A 333 -6.91 -24.82 -7.34
C GLN A 333 -5.52 -24.20 -7.23
N PRO A 334 -4.47 -25.02 -7.03
CA PRO A 334 -3.08 -24.57 -7.14
C PRO A 334 -2.85 -23.98 -8.54
N ASN A 335 -2.18 -22.84 -8.64
CA ASN A 335 -1.86 -22.14 -9.89
C ASN A 335 -2.97 -21.29 -10.53
N THR A 336 -4.12 -21.10 -9.91
CA THR A 336 -5.05 -20.05 -10.30
C THR A 336 -4.59 -18.73 -9.69
N LEU A 337 -4.53 -17.68 -10.51
CA LEU A 337 -4.37 -16.30 -10.02
C LEU A 337 -5.54 -16.04 -9.05
N SER A 338 -5.23 -15.64 -7.81
CA SER A 338 -6.28 -15.24 -6.89
C SER A 338 -6.88 -13.93 -7.42
N THR A 339 -8.17 -13.95 -7.68
CA THR A 339 -8.91 -12.72 -7.91
C THR A 339 -8.93 -11.94 -6.61
N GLY A 340 -8.89 -10.60 -6.66
CA GLY A 340 -9.04 -9.75 -5.47
C GLY A 340 -10.42 -9.87 -4.80
N LEU A 341 -11.32 -10.67 -5.36
CA LEU A 341 -12.67 -10.90 -4.87
C LEU A 341 -12.90 -12.37 -4.59
N GLY A 342 -13.45 -12.68 -3.44
CA GLY A 342 -13.89 -14.01 -3.04
C GLY A 342 -15.30 -13.97 -2.48
N VAL A 343 -15.97 -15.11 -2.47
CA VAL A 343 -17.25 -15.28 -1.78
C VAL A 343 -17.02 -16.19 -0.58
N LEU A 344 -17.39 -15.73 0.59
CA LEU A 344 -17.41 -16.56 1.79
C LEU A 344 -18.56 -17.54 1.67
N GLY A 345 -18.25 -18.83 1.86
CA GLY A 345 -19.18 -19.94 1.61
C GLY A 345 -20.48 -19.85 2.41
N THR A 346 -21.35 -20.82 2.23
CA THR A 346 -22.79 -20.89 2.62
C THR A 346 -23.13 -20.54 4.08
N THR A 347 -22.16 -20.46 4.97
CA THR A 347 -22.37 -20.09 6.38
C THR A 347 -22.62 -18.58 6.55
N TYR A 348 -22.15 -17.76 5.59
CA TYR A 348 -22.23 -16.28 5.63
C TYR A 348 -23.00 -15.76 4.41
N ASP A 349 -24.21 -16.23 4.24
CA ASP A 349 -25.06 -16.01 3.06
C ASP A 349 -24.96 -14.56 2.54
N GLY A 350 -24.43 -14.42 1.32
CA GLY A 350 -24.25 -13.15 0.64
C GLY A 350 -23.11 -12.24 1.13
N MET A 351 -22.12 -12.75 1.87
CA MET A 351 -20.92 -11.99 2.25
C MET A 351 -19.79 -12.16 1.23
N ASN A 352 -19.31 -11.06 0.71
CA ASN A 352 -18.17 -11.00 -0.20
C ASN A 352 -16.88 -10.69 0.57
N ALA A 353 -15.78 -11.27 0.11
CA ALA A 353 -14.44 -10.93 0.60
C ALA A 353 -13.66 -10.13 -0.46
N VAL A 354 -13.16 -8.98 -0.07
CA VAL A 354 -12.12 -8.26 -0.82
C VAL A 354 -10.79 -8.74 -0.27
N LEU A 355 -9.99 -9.34 -1.12
CA LEU A 355 -8.70 -9.90 -0.75
C LEU A 355 -7.60 -8.87 -1.00
N VAL A 356 -7.02 -8.36 0.08
CA VAL A 356 -5.87 -7.49 -0.03
C VAL A 356 -4.60 -8.31 -0.11
N ASP A 357 -3.73 -7.85 -0.94
CA ASP A 357 -2.41 -8.38 -1.10
C ASP A 357 -1.49 -7.75 -0.04
N PRO A 358 -0.79 -8.54 0.81
CA PRO A 358 0.06 -8.05 1.89
C PRO A 358 1.31 -7.34 1.37
#